data_79c3f08bda6b93b07448d26c17f7590b
#
_entry.id   79c3f08bda6b93b07448d26c17f7590b
#
_cell.length_a   1.000
_cell.length_b   1.000
_cell.length_c   1.000
_cell.angle_alpha   90.00
_cell.angle_beta   90.00
_cell.angle_gamma   90.00
#
_symmetry.space_group_name_H-M   'P 1'
#
loop_
_entity.id
_entity.type
_entity.pdbx_description
1 polymer ?
#
loop_
_entity_poly.entity_id
_entity_poly.type
_entity_poly.pdbx_seq_one_letter_code
_entity_poly.pdbx_strand_id
1 'polypeptide(L)'
;MTQTVVSINHLQKSFGKFQALKDITFDVNAGEVFGFIGPNGAGKSTTIRVLLGILKASGGQATVFNEDVWQQAVSIHNRIAYVPGDVYLWPNLTGGEMIDFLLKLNHQKHTAKTDELIKEFELDPKKKSRTYSKGNRQKVTLIAAFSTAADLYIFDEPTSGLDPLMEELFQKHVLALKEQGKSVLLSSHILSEVERMCDRIGIIRSGEIVETGTLDQMRQLTRTQVVVQTKQTLDGIETLPGVHGFKADEQVANKAAFAVDTAQIGAVMSELVKREIVTLQTTPPTLEDLFIRYYNTEGAEEHDKN
;
A
#
# COMPACT_ATOMS: atom_id res chain seq x y z
N MET A 1 -23.10 -5.90 9.20
CA MET A 1 -22.39 -6.24 7.95
C MET A 1 -21.76 -4.96 7.44
N THR A 2 -20.47 -4.95 7.28
CA THR A 2 -19.76 -3.80 6.68
C THR A 2 -20.17 -3.67 5.22
N GLN A 3 -20.55 -2.46 4.80
CA GLN A 3 -20.95 -2.20 3.41
C GLN A 3 -19.70 -2.21 2.53
N THR A 4 -19.71 -3.01 1.45
CA THR A 4 -18.63 -2.99 0.45
C THR A 4 -18.79 -1.78 -0.48
N VAL A 5 -17.69 -1.03 -0.67
CA VAL A 5 -17.64 0.16 -1.53
C VAL A 5 -17.01 -0.17 -2.89
N VAL A 6 -15.96 -0.99 -2.91
CA VAL A 6 -15.34 -1.51 -4.13
C VAL A 6 -15.42 -3.04 -4.07
N SER A 7 -15.90 -3.68 -5.13
CA SER A 7 -15.84 -5.13 -5.26
C SER A 7 -15.26 -5.51 -6.61
N ILE A 8 -14.24 -6.34 -6.57
CA ILE A 8 -13.56 -6.89 -7.75
C ILE A 8 -13.62 -8.41 -7.65
N ASN A 9 -14.13 -9.06 -8.72
CA ASN A 9 -14.31 -10.49 -8.74
C ASN A 9 -13.75 -11.08 -10.05
N HIS A 10 -12.69 -11.86 -9.93
CA HIS A 10 -11.98 -12.53 -11.04
C HIS A 10 -11.64 -11.60 -12.20
N LEU A 11 -11.23 -10.34 -11.89
CA LEU A 11 -10.97 -9.32 -12.89
C LEU A 11 -9.76 -9.70 -13.75
N GLN A 12 -9.94 -9.62 -15.05
CA GLN A 12 -8.92 -9.91 -16.06
C GLN A 12 -8.74 -8.73 -17.00
N LYS A 13 -7.50 -8.49 -17.44
CA LYS A 13 -7.18 -7.51 -18.45
C LYS A 13 -6.03 -7.96 -19.33
N SER A 14 -6.29 -8.02 -20.64
CA SER A 14 -5.29 -8.33 -21.65
C SER A 14 -5.09 -7.17 -22.63
N PHE A 15 -3.87 -7.00 -23.09
CA PHE A 15 -3.45 -6.10 -24.16
C PHE A 15 -2.82 -6.94 -25.27
N GLY A 16 -3.61 -7.28 -26.26
CA GLY A 16 -3.20 -8.27 -27.26
C GLY A 16 -2.89 -9.62 -26.62
N LYS A 17 -1.66 -10.10 -26.75
CA LYS A 17 -1.19 -11.36 -26.15
C LYS A 17 -0.73 -11.22 -24.71
N PHE A 18 -0.47 -9.99 -24.24
CA PHE A 18 -0.01 -9.75 -22.88
C PHE A 18 -1.18 -9.63 -21.91
N GLN A 19 -1.22 -10.52 -20.91
CA GLN A 19 -2.23 -10.52 -19.86
C GLN A 19 -1.69 -9.75 -18.64
N ALA A 20 -2.14 -8.52 -18.49
CA ALA A 20 -1.71 -7.62 -17.40
C ALA A 20 -2.40 -7.95 -16.08
N LEU A 21 -3.66 -8.39 -16.11
CA LEU A 21 -4.40 -8.89 -14.96
C LEU A 21 -4.93 -10.27 -15.30
N LYS A 22 -4.63 -11.26 -14.49
CA LYS A 22 -5.00 -12.65 -14.73
C LYS A 22 -6.19 -13.07 -13.88
N ASP A 23 -6.14 -12.75 -12.59
CA ASP A 23 -7.21 -13.02 -11.63
C ASP A 23 -7.08 -12.09 -10.42
N ILE A 24 -7.80 -10.99 -10.44
CA ILE A 24 -7.81 -10.04 -9.33
C ILE A 24 -9.15 -10.15 -8.62
N THR A 25 -9.10 -10.49 -7.32
CA THR A 25 -10.29 -10.59 -6.46
C THR A 25 -10.00 -9.96 -5.11
N PHE A 26 -10.68 -8.85 -4.79
CA PHE A 26 -10.67 -8.23 -3.46
C PHE A 26 -11.83 -7.24 -3.32
N ASP A 27 -12.12 -6.88 -2.07
CA ASP A 27 -13.13 -5.89 -1.71
C ASP A 27 -12.51 -4.76 -0.87
N VAL A 28 -13.08 -3.54 -0.99
CA VAL A 28 -12.83 -2.41 -0.09
C VAL A 28 -14.12 -2.09 0.64
N ASN A 29 -14.06 -2.02 1.97
CA ASN A 29 -15.22 -1.73 2.80
C ASN A 29 -15.41 -0.24 3.04
N ALA A 30 -16.62 0.15 3.44
CA ALA A 30 -16.91 1.53 3.81
C ALA A 30 -16.08 1.96 5.02
N GLY A 31 -15.44 3.12 4.94
CA GLY A 31 -14.66 3.72 6.01
C GLY A 31 -13.29 3.07 6.26
N GLU A 32 -12.84 2.12 5.43
CA GLU A 32 -11.51 1.56 5.56
C GLU A 32 -10.49 2.23 4.62
N VAL A 33 -9.24 2.16 5.03
CA VAL A 33 -8.08 2.42 4.16
C VAL A 33 -7.52 1.07 3.71
N PHE A 34 -7.69 0.76 2.42
CA PHE A 34 -7.20 -0.46 1.81
C PHE A 34 -5.90 -0.19 1.03
N GLY A 35 -4.83 -0.87 1.39
CA GLY A 35 -3.54 -0.81 0.73
C GLY A 35 -3.43 -1.84 -0.40
N PHE A 36 -3.20 -1.39 -1.63
CA PHE A 36 -3.00 -2.26 -2.79
C PHE A 36 -1.52 -2.25 -3.17
N ILE A 37 -0.76 -3.25 -2.72
CA ILE A 37 0.70 -3.25 -2.74
C ILE A 37 1.26 -4.27 -3.73
N GLY A 38 2.37 -3.90 -4.34
CA GLY A 38 3.07 -4.76 -5.30
C GLY A 38 4.16 -3.99 -6.03
N PRO A 39 5.09 -4.68 -6.71
CA PRO A 39 6.15 -4.02 -7.47
C PRO A 39 5.62 -3.25 -8.66
N ASN A 40 6.51 -2.49 -9.28
CA ASN A 40 6.23 -1.85 -10.55
C ASN A 40 5.94 -2.91 -11.63
N GLY A 41 4.87 -2.68 -12.40
CA GLY A 41 4.42 -3.64 -13.40
C GLY A 41 3.55 -4.80 -12.89
N ALA A 42 3.29 -4.91 -11.59
CA ALA A 42 2.44 -5.99 -11.04
C ALA A 42 0.97 -5.93 -11.47
N GLY A 43 0.48 -4.77 -11.94
CA GLY A 43 -0.91 -4.60 -12.36
C GLY A 43 -1.70 -3.55 -11.57
N LYS A 44 -1.11 -2.88 -10.54
CA LYS A 44 -1.79 -1.90 -9.68
C LYS A 44 -2.54 -0.82 -10.47
N SER A 45 -1.81 -0.01 -11.22
CA SER A 45 -2.42 1.07 -12.01
C SER A 45 -3.38 0.57 -13.10
N THR A 46 -3.16 -0.65 -13.63
CA THR A 46 -4.10 -1.26 -14.57
C THR A 46 -5.42 -1.58 -13.89
N THR A 47 -5.40 -2.15 -12.69
CA THR A 47 -6.59 -2.41 -11.86
C THR A 47 -7.33 -1.12 -11.55
N ILE A 48 -6.61 -0.08 -11.08
CA ILE A 48 -7.19 1.24 -10.79
C ILE A 48 -7.84 1.85 -12.05
N ARG A 49 -7.18 1.79 -13.21
CA ARG A 49 -7.76 2.29 -14.47
C ARG A 49 -9.02 1.53 -14.92
N VAL A 50 -9.14 0.24 -14.58
CA VAL A 50 -10.39 -0.50 -14.80
C VAL A 50 -11.45 -0.02 -13.82
N LEU A 51 -11.15 0.15 -12.54
CA LEU A 51 -12.08 0.70 -11.54
C LEU A 51 -12.60 2.10 -11.90
N LEU A 52 -11.75 2.91 -12.52
CA LEU A 52 -12.12 4.23 -13.03
C LEU A 52 -12.91 4.19 -14.35
N GLY A 53 -13.19 3.02 -14.93
CA GLY A 53 -13.84 2.91 -16.23
C GLY A 53 -13.02 3.49 -17.40
N ILE A 54 -11.71 3.72 -17.20
CA ILE A 54 -10.78 4.17 -18.27
C ILE A 54 -10.40 3.00 -19.17
N LEU A 55 -10.26 1.81 -18.57
CA LEU A 55 -9.97 0.58 -19.28
C LEU A 55 -11.12 -0.41 -19.11
N LYS A 56 -11.65 -0.94 -20.22
CA LYS A 56 -12.61 -2.03 -20.16
C LYS A 56 -11.93 -3.33 -19.75
N ALA A 57 -12.53 -4.06 -18.80
CA ALA A 57 -12.08 -5.39 -18.41
C ALA A 57 -12.14 -6.36 -19.60
N SER A 58 -11.24 -7.35 -19.62
CA SER A 58 -11.30 -8.46 -20.59
C SER A 58 -12.11 -9.64 -20.06
N GLY A 59 -12.29 -9.74 -18.73
CA GLY A 59 -13.09 -10.74 -18.04
C GLY A 59 -13.29 -10.35 -16.57
N GLY A 60 -14.16 -11.08 -15.88
CA GLY A 60 -14.51 -10.80 -14.49
C GLY A 60 -15.44 -9.59 -14.34
N GLN A 61 -15.62 -9.14 -13.11
CA GLN A 61 -16.52 -8.03 -12.75
C GLN A 61 -15.84 -7.08 -11.78
N ALA A 62 -16.15 -5.79 -11.90
CA ALA A 62 -15.76 -4.76 -10.95
C ALA A 62 -16.91 -3.78 -10.73
N THR A 63 -17.20 -3.48 -9.48
CA THR A 63 -18.22 -2.51 -9.09
C THR A 63 -17.66 -1.51 -8.08
N VAL A 64 -18.15 -0.29 -8.13
CA VAL A 64 -17.93 0.75 -7.12
C VAL A 64 -19.30 1.26 -6.69
N PHE A 65 -19.59 1.29 -5.38
CA PHE A 65 -20.91 1.61 -4.82
C PHE A 65 -22.06 0.72 -5.36
N ASN A 66 -21.77 -0.55 -5.67
CA ASN A 66 -22.64 -1.52 -6.34
C ASN A 66 -23.02 -1.13 -7.79
N GLU A 67 -22.34 -0.17 -8.40
CA GLU A 67 -22.48 0.25 -9.78
C GLU A 67 -21.37 -0.34 -10.64
N ASP A 68 -21.70 -0.84 -11.86
CA ASP A 68 -20.70 -1.39 -12.80
C ASP A 68 -19.74 -0.29 -13.26
N VAL A 69 -18.44 -0.53 -13.10
CA VAL A 69 -17.39 0.50 -13.33
C VAL A 69 -17.30 0.94 -14.79
N TRP A 70 -17.72 0.13 -15.76
CA TRP A 70 -17.70 0.49 -17.18
C TRP A 70 -18.99 1.19 -17.62
N GLN A 71 -20.13 0.64 -17.20
CA GLN A 71 -21.44 1.14 -17.65
C GLN A 71 -21.87 2.41 -16.92
N GLN A 72 -21.48 2.55 -15.66
CA GLN A 72 -21.92 3.64 -14.77
C GLN A 72 -20.76 4.55 -14.33
N ALA A 73 -19.68 4.59 -15.12
CA ALA A 73 -18.47 5.36 -14.81
C ALA A 73 -18.77 6.83 -14.43
N VAL A 74 -19.68 7.48 -15.15
CA VAL A 74 -20.03 8.89 -14.90
C VAL A 74 -20.68 9.08 -13.53
N SER A 75 -21.60 8.21 -13.13
CA SER A 75 -22.23 8.23 -11.82
C SER A 75 -21.20 8.03 -10.71
N ILE A 76 -20.34 7.04 -10.88
CA ILE A 76 -19.27 6.71 -9.94
C ILE A 76 -18.30 7.88 -9.76
N HIS A 77 -17.89 8.54 -10.86
CA HIS A 77 -16.93 9.65 -10.82
C HIS A 77 -17.42 10.85 -10.01
N ASN A 78 -18.73 11.07 -9.89
CA ASN A 78 -19.29 12.14 -9.05
C ASN A 78 -19.05 11.91 -7.55
N ARG A 79 -18.66 10.70 -7.14
CA ARG A 79 -18.51 10.30 -5.75
C ARG A 79 -17.08 9.89 -5.39
N ILE A 80 -16.14 9.94 -6.36
CA ILE A 80 -14.75 9.59 -6.13
C ILE A 80 -13.82 10.80 -6.29
N ALA A 81 -12.68 10.76 -5.57
CA ALA A 81 -11.53 11.61 -5.83
C ALA A 81 -10.36 10.72 -6.23
N TYR A 82 -9.68 11.07 -7.32
CA TYR A 82 -8.59 10.29 -7.86
C TYR A 82 -7.31 11.09 -7.99
N VAL A 83 -6.20 10.51 -7.53
CA VAL A 83 -4.84 11.03 -7.71
C VAL A 83 -4.03 10.02 -8.50
N PRO A 84 -3.58 10.33 -9.72
CA PRO A 84 -2.76 9.45 -10.53
C PRO A 84 -1.30 9.42 -10.06
N GLY A 85 -0.60 8.31 -10.32
CA GLY A 85 0.83 8.17 -10.03
C GLY A 85 1.72 9.05 -10.91
N ASP A 86 1.31 9.24 -12.18
CA ASP A 86 1.96 10.16 -13.11
C ASP A 86 1.02 11.34 -13.38
N VAL A 87 1.42 12.52 -12.88
CA VAL A 87 0.63 13.75 -12.98
C VAL A 87 1.06 14.57 -14.18
N TYR A 88 0.13 14.77 -15.11
CA TYR A 88 0.26 15.67 -16.23
C TYR A 88 -0.68 16.85 -16.06
N LEU A 89 -0.13 18.06 -15.95
CA LEU A 89 -0.88 19.30 -15.82
C LEU A 89 -0.78 20.12 -17.11
N TRP A 90 -1.80 20.92 -17.40
CA TRP A 90 -1.72 21.85 -18.52
C TRP A 90 -0.63 22.89 -18.28
N PRO A 91 0.39 22.96 -19.17
CA PRO A 91 1.63 23.69 -18.91
C PRO A 91 1.45 25.21 -18.77
N ASN A 92 0.39 25.75 -19.38
CA ASN A 92 0.09 27.18 -19.39
C ASN A 92 -0.80 27.65 -18.23
N LEU A 93 -1.42 26.73 -17.48
CA LEU A 93 -2.16 27.06 -16.27
C LEU A 93 -1.23 27.19 -15.08
N THR A 94 -1.58 28.05 -14.14
CA THR A 94 -0.93 28.10 -12.83
C THR A 94 -1.41 26.94 -11.95
N GLY A 95 -0.71 26.66 -10.85
CA GLY A 95 -1.15 25.64 -9.90
C GLY A 95 -2.53 25.90 -9.33
N GLY A 96 -2.83 27.16 -8.96
CA GLY A 96 -4.15 27.55 -8.49
C GLY A 96 -5.23 27.38 -9.55
N GLU A 97 -5.00 27.85 -10.78
CA GLU A 97 -5.93 27.65 -11.90
C GLU A 97 -6.18 26.15 -12.18
N MET A 98 -5.14 25.31 -11.98
CA MET A 98 -5.25 23.88 -12.18
C MET A 98 -6.07 23.21 -11.07
N ILE A 99 -5.87 23.60 -9.80
CA ILE A 99 -6.69 23.14 -8.67
C ILE A 99 -8.15 23.52 -8.90
N ASP A 100 -8.42 24.78 -9.23
CA ASP A 100 -9.78 25.27 -9.50
C ASP A 100 -10.46 24.53 -10.65
N PHE A 101 -9.69 24.21 -11.68
CA PHE A 101 -10.17 23.42 -12.82
C PHE A 101 -10.56 22.01 -12.39
N LEU A 102 -9.69 21.31 -11.63
CA LEU A 102 -9.98 19.96 -11.12
C LEU A 102 -11.18 19.94 -10.18
N LEU A 103 -11.33 20.94 -9.31
CA LEU A 103 -12.51 21.10 -8.45
C LEU A 103 -13.78 21.28 -9.27
N LYS A 104 -13.76 22.12 -10.29
CA LYS A 104 -14.92 22.35 -11.17
C LYS A 104 -15.34 21.09 -11.93
N LEU A 105 -14.39 20.25 -12.36
CA LEU A 105 -14.71 18.97 -12.99
C LEU A 105 -15.48 18.04 -12.05
N ASN A 106 -15.21 18.12 -10.75
CA ASN A 106 -15.91 17.37 -9.69
C ASN A 106 -17.11 18.14 -9.11
N HIS A 107 -17.62 19.16 -9.80
CA HIS A 107 -18.71 20.02 -9.33
C HIS A 107 -18.47 20.67 -7.95
N GLN A 108 -17.20 20.81 -7.58
CA GLN A 108 -16.77 21.45 -6.32
C GLN A 108 -16.29 22.88 -6.55
N LYS A 109 -16.20 23.64 -5.46
CA LYS A 109 -15.72 25.01 -5.48
C LYS A 109 -14.45 25.15 -4.64
N HIS A 110 -13.64 26.12 -4.98
CA HIS A 110 -12.55 26.58 -4.12
C HIS A 110 -13.14 27.11 -2.79
N THR A 111 -12.57 26.68 -1.69
CA THR A 111 -13.02 27.03 -0.33
C THR A 111 -11.83 27.41 0.55
N ALA A 112 -12.08 27.93 1.75
CA ALA A 112 -11.04 28.20 2.73
C ALA A 112 -10.18 26.94 3.04
N LYS A 113 -10.79 25.76 3.03
CA LYS A 113 -10.05 24.49 3.15
C LYS A 113 -9.02 24.30 2.03
N THR A 114 -9.34 24.71 0.80
CA THR A 114 -8.40 24.65 -0.33
C THR A 114 -7.20 25.57 -0.11
N ASP A 115 -7.45 26.79 0.40
CA ASP A 115 -6.38 27.75 0.73
C ASP A 115 -5.48 27.23 1.87
N GLU A 116 -6.07 26.57 2.87
CA GLU A 116 -5.33 25.91 3.97
C GLU A 116 -4.44 24.79 3.43
N LEU A 117 -4.97 23.92 2.57
CA LEU A 117 -4.21 22.85 1.93
C LEU A 117 -3.07 23.38 1.05
N ILE A 118 -3.29 24.47 0.29
CA ILE A 118 -2.24 25.11 -0.49
C ILE A 118 -1.07 25.56 0.41
N LYS A 119 -1.39 26.09 1.59
CA LYS A 119 -0.39 26.48 2.59
C LYS A 119 0.33 25.28 3.20
N GLU A 120 -0.43 24.27 3.65
CA GLU A 120 0.12 23.07 4.29
C GLU A 120 1.06 22.33 3.36
N PHE A 121 0.68 22.17 2.07
CA PHE A 121 1.52 21.53 1.07
C PHE A 121 2.62 22.45 0.50
N GLU A 122 2.75 23.68 1.02
CA GLU A 122 3.78 24.64 0.59
C GLU A 122 3.82 24.83 -0.93
N LEU A 123 2.64 24.88 -1.57
CA LEU A 123 2.53 25.08 -3.00
C LEU A 123 2.47 26.58 -3.32
N ASP A 124 3.29 27.06 -4.25
CA ASP A 124 3.13 28.39 -4.84
C ASP A 124 2.08 28.35 -5.97
N PRO A 125 0.81 28.73 -5.70
CA PRO A 125 -0.27 28.55 -6.66
C PRO A 125 -0.18 29.49 -7.88
N LYS A 126 0.72 30.48 -7.86
CA LYS A 126 0.86 31.49 -8.94
C LYS A 126 1.82 31.04 -10.04
N LYS A 127 2.70 30.07 -9.77
CA LYS A 127 3.64 29.51 -10.76
C LYS A 127 2.92 28.72 -11.83
N LYS A 128 3.40 28.80 -13.06
CA LYS A 128 2.91 27.99 -14.19
C LYS A 128 3.30 26.51 -14.01
N SER A 129 2.37 25.61 -14.32
CA SER A 129 2.53 24.16 -14.14
C SER A 129 3.75 23.60 -14.87
N ARG A 130 4.16 24.19 -16.00
CA ARG A 130 5.38 23.80 -16.73
C ARG A 130 6.69 23.96 -15.93
N THR A 131 6.68 24.81 -14.88
CA THR A 131 7.86 25.08 -14.03
C THR A 131 7.88 24.20 -12.78
N TYR A 132 6.84 23.41 -12.54
CA TYR A 132 6.75 22.55 -11.38
C TYR A 132 7.65 21.30 -11.51
N SER A 133 8.32 20.95 -10.41
CA SER A 133 8.91 19.64 -10.23
C SER A 133 7.83 18.53 -10.21
N LYS A 134 8.25 17.28 -10.28
CA LYS A 134 7.33 16.14 -10.14
C LYS A 134 6.53 16.25 -8.84
N GLY A 135 7.18 16.52 -7.70
CA GLY A 135 6.53 16.68 -6.40
C GLY A 135 5.52 17.82 -6.38
N ASN A 136 5.83 19.00 -6.96
CA ASN A 136 4.86 20.09 -7.00
C ASN A 136 3.64 19.80 -7.90
N ARG A 137 3.81 19.03 -8.98
CA ARG A 137 2.67 18.56 -9.77
C ARG A 137 1.81 17.59 -8.97
N GLN A 138 2.43 16.72 -8.18
CA GLN A 138 1.73 15.80 -7.28
C GLN A 138 0.93 16.57 -6.22
N LYS A 139 1.54 17.59 -5.58
CA LYS A 139 0.86 18.45 -4.61
C LYS A 139 -0.42 19.08 -5.17
N VAL A 140 -0.43 19.53 -6.43
CA VAL A 140 -1.63 20.10 -7.08
C VAL A 140 -2.80 19.10 -7.08
N THR A 141 -2.56 17.84 -7.45
CA THR A 141 -3.61 16.81 -7.50
C THR A 141 -4.05 16.36 -6.11
N LEU A 142 -3.12 16.29 -5.16
CA LEU A 142 -3.44 15.99 -3.75
C LEU A 142 -4.32 17.08 -3.12
N ILE A 143 -3.97 18.35 -3.31
CA ILE A 143 -4.76 19.49 -2.83
C ILE A 143 -6.18 19.45 -3.42
N ALA A 144 -6.30 19.21 -4.72
CA ALA A 144 -7.60 19.11 -5.37
C ALA A 144 -8.41 17.92 -4.81
N ALA A 145 -7.79 16.76 -4.63
CA ALA A 145 -8.45 15.56 -4.08
C ALA A 145 -8.92 15.78 -2.64
N PHE A 146 -8.07 16.30 -1.75
CA PHE A 146 -8.44 16.57 -0.36
C PHE A 146 -9.44 17.73 -0.20
N SER A 147 -9.53 18.61 -1.19
CA SER A 147 -10.56 19.67 -1.25
C SER A 147 -11.92 19.14 -1.73
N THR A 148 -11.95 17.97 -2.38
CA THR A 148 -13.16 17.36 -2.93
C THR A 148 -13.92 16.59 -1.84
N ALA A 149 -15.24 16.76 -1.80
CA ALA A 149 -16.11 15.93 -0.94
C ALA A 149 -16.45 14.64 -1.71
N ALA A 150 -15.70 13.57 -1.46
CA ALA A 150 -15.92 12.27 -2.06
C ALA A 150 -16.29 11.21 -1.01
N ASP A 151 -16.82 10.07 -1.46
CA ASP A 151 -17.09 8.90 -0.60
C ASP A 151 -15.96 7.89 -0.66
N LEU A 152 -15.26 7.83 -1.82
CA LEU A 152 -14.09 6.99 -2.05
C LEU A 152 -12.95 7.84 -2.62
N TYR A 153 -11.78 7.70 -2.02
CA TYR A 153 -10.53 8.31 -2.51
C TYR A 153 -9.64 7.20 -3.07
N ILE A 154 -9.19 7.37 -4.31
CA ILE A 154 -8.28 6.45 -5.00
C ILE A 154 -6.96 7.17 -5.21
N PHE A 155 -5.90 6.65 -4.61
CA PHE A 155 -4.55 7.17 -4.70
C PHE A 155 -3.64 6.14 -5.39
N ASP A 156 -3.14 6.48 -6.58
CA ASP A 156 -2.21 5.62 -7.31
C ASP A 156 -0.78 6.16 -7.13
N GLU A 157 0.00 5.55 -6.24
CA GLU A 157 1.37 5.95 -5.86
C GLU A 157 1.52 7.45 -5.50
N PRO A 158 0.69 7.96 -4.58
CA PRO A 158 0.50 9.40 -4.37
C PRO A 158 1.70 10.14 -3.79
N THR A 159 2.62 9.46 -3.15
CA THR A 159 3.81 10.03 -2.50
C THR A 159 5.02 10.12 -3.42
N SER A 160 4.91 9.56 -4.65
CA SER A 160 6.01 9.56 -5.60
C SER A 160 6.53 10.96 -5.94
N GLY A 161 7.75 11.26 -5.48
CA GLY A 161 8.44 12.55 -5.70
C GLY A 161 8.10 13.63 -4.67
N LEU A 162 7.40 13.29 -3.59
CA LEU A 162 7.28 14.12 -2.41
C LEU A 162 8.54 14.01 -1.53
N ASP A 163 8.77 15.02 -0.72
CA ASP A 163 9.75 14.95 0.36
C ASP A 163 9.11 14.33 1.62
N PRO A 164 9.92 13.84 2.58
CA PRO A 164 9.41 13.13 3.77
C PRO A 164 8.38 13.93 4.59
N LEU A 165 8.49 15.26 4.67
CA LEU A 165 7.52 16.08 5.41
C LEU A 165 6.16 16.09 4.69
N MET A 166 6.17 16.13 3.37
CA MET A 166 4.95 16.08 2.56
C MET A 166 4.31 14.69 2.55
N GLU A 167 5.13 13.63 2.67
CA GLU A 167 4.62 12.25 2.88
C GLU A 167 3.90 12.12 4.23
N GLU A 168 4.46 12.67 5.31
CA GLU A 168 3.80 12.70 6.62
C GLU A 168 2.49 13.50 6.59
N LEU A 169 2.48 14.63 5.88
CA LEU A 169 1.28 15.44 5.71
C LEU A 169 0.20 14.67 4.92
N PHE A 170 0.58 13.97 3.85
CA PHE A 170 -0.32 13.10 3.11
C PHE A 170 -0.94 12.03 4.03
N GLN A 171 -0.11 11.33 4.83
CA GLN A 171 -0.57 10.33 5.79
C GLN A 171 -1.59 10.90 6.79
N LYS A 172 -1.32 12.08 7.34
CA LYS A 172 -2.22 12.80 8.25
C LYS A 172 -3.58 13.04 7.58
N HIS A 173 -3.61 13.50 6.33
CA HIS A 173 -4.86 13.73 5.62
C HIS A 173 -5.62 12.45 5.29
N VAL A 174 -4.93 11.36 4.95
CA VAL A 174 -5.57 10.04 4.74
C VAL A 174 -6.22 9.53 6.01
N LEU A 175 -5.54 9.63 7.16
CA LEU A 175 -6.11 9.25 8.45
C LEU A 175 -7.32 10.12 8.84
N ALA A 176 -7.27 11.43 8.57
CA ALA A 176 -8.40 12.32 8.76
C ALA A 176 -9.61 11.97 7.87
N LEU A 177 -9.39 11.50 6.63
CA LEU A 177 -10.48 10.96 5.79
C LEU A 177 -11.12 9.72 6.41
N LYS A 178 -10.31 8.80 6.93
CA LYS A 178 -10.77 7.61 7.62
C LYS A 178 -11.62 7.96 8.85
N GLU A 179 -11.17 8.89 9.69
CA GLU A 179 -11.93 9.37 10.85
C GLU A 179 -13.30 9.97 10.45
N GLN A 180 -13.39 10.55 9.25
CA GLN A 180 -14.64 11.05 8.66
C GLN A 180 -15.50 9.93 8.04
N GLY A 181 -15.11 8.67 8.17
CA GLY A 181 -15.81 7.51 7.59
C GLY A 181 -15.68 7.40 6.07
N LYS A 182 -14.70 8.06 5.46
CA LYS A 182 -14.43 7.96 4.02
C LYS A 182 -13.59 6.71 3.73
N SER A 183 -13.84 6.10 2.57
CA SER A 183 -13.09 4.94 2.11
C SER A 183 -11.91 5.37 1.26
N VAL A 184 -10.79 4.65 1.39
CA VAL A 184 -9.57 4.94 0.64
C VAL A 184 -9.02 3.66 0.01
N LEU A 185 -8.73 3.70 -1.28
CA LEU A 185 -7.92 2.71 -1.98
C LEU A 185 -6.58 3.35 -2.33
N LEU A 186 -5.51 2.86 -1.69
CA LEU A 186 -4.16 3.38 -1.85
C LEU A 186 -3.28 2.35 -2.54
N SER A 187 -2.74 2.63 -3.73
CA SER A 187 -1.66 1.83 -4.27
C SER A 187 -0.31 2.37 -3.83
N SER A 188 0.58 1.50 -3.41
CA SER A 188 1.97 1.85 -3.06
C SER A 188 2.90 0.67 -3.29
N HIS A 189 4.18 0.97 -3.46
CA HIS A 189 5.27 0.01 -3.36
C HIS A 189 6.12 0.25 -2.09
N ILE A 190 5.75 1.24 -1.27
CA ILE A 190 6.42 1.60 -0.02
C ILE A 190 5.64 0.99 1.14
N LEU A 191 6.17 -0.09 1.71
CA LEU A 191 5.47 -0.90 2.72
C LEU A 191 5.28 -0.17 4.04
N SER A 192 6.27 0.64 4.45
CA SER A 192 6.20 1.44 5.68
C SER A 192 5.08 2.49 5.67
N GLU A 193 4.72 3.04 4.50
CA GLU A 193 3.57 3.94 4.37
C GLU A 193 2.25 3.18 4.58
N VAL A 194 2.15 2.00 3.96
CA VAL A 194 0.97 1.15 4.03
C VAL A 194 0.73 0.70 5.48
N GLU A 195 1.78 0.30 6.20
CA GLU A 195 1.70 -0.09 7.61
C GLU A 195 1.16 1.01 8.54
N ARG A 196 1.39 2.27 8.20
CA ARG A 196 0.95 3.42 9.00
C ARG A 196 -0.50 3.82 8.76
N MET A 197 -1.04 3.56 7.57
CA MET A 197 -2.33 4.12 7.16
C MET A 197 -3.41 3.06 6.95
N CYS A 198 -3.04 1.86 6.49
CA CYS A 198 -4.01 0.90 6.01
C CYS A 198 -4.56 -0.01 7.11
N ASP A 199 -5.83 -0.39 6.99
CA ASP A 199 -6.49 -1.39 7.84
C ASP A 199 -6.28 -2.80 7.30
N ARG A 200 -6.45 -2.92 5.97
CA ARG A 200 -6.29 -4.14 5.22
C ARG A 200 -5.44 -3.88 3.99
N ILE A 201 -4.81 -4.93 3.52
CA ILE A 201 -3.98 -4.86 2.32
C ILE A 201 -4.29 -6.02 1.37
N GLY A 202 -4.03 -5.78 0.09
CA GLY A 202 -3.98 -6.80 -0.94
C GLY A 202 -2.63 -6.75 -1.63
N ILE A 203 -1.93 -7.88 -1.68
CA ILE A 203 -0.63 -8.02 -2.35
C ILE A 203 -0.87 -8.53 -3.76
N ILE A 204 -0.48 -7.72 -4.76
CA ILE A 204 -0.54 -8.11 -6.16
C ILE A 204 0.85 -8.43 -6.70
N ARG A 205 0.95 -9.52 -7.48
CA ARG A 205 2.15 -9.93 -8.19
C ARG A 205 1.78 -10.53 -9.54
N SER A 206 2.47 -10.13 -10.59
CA SER A 206 2.30 -10.69 -11.97
C SER A 206 0.84 -10.78 -12.44
N GLY A 207 0.00 -9.80 -12.03
CA GLY A 207 -1.42 -9.74 -12.39
C GLY A 207 -2.36 -10.64 -11.59
N GLU A 208 -1.92 -11.13 -10.43
CA GLU A 208 -2.71 -11.97 -9.51
C GLU A 208 -2.63 -11.44 -8.09
N ILE A 209 -3.70 -11.65 -7.29
CA ILE A 209 -3.66 -11.41 -5.84
C ILE A 209 -2.97 -12.60 -5.18
N VAL A 210 -1.89 -12.31 -4.46
CA VAL A 210 -1.12 -13.32 -3.71
C VAL A 210 -1.69 -13.50 -2.32
N GLU A 211 -2.07 -12.41 -1.66
CA GLU A 211 -2.59 -12.43 -0.30
C GLU A 211 -3.48 -11.22 -0.06
N THR A 212 -4.49 -11.37 0.80
CA THR A 212 -5.37 -10.27 1.24
C THR A 212 -5.73 -10.46 2.71
N GLY A 213 -5.61 -9.42 3.52
CA GLY A 213 -5.96 -9.50 4.95
C GLY A 213 -5.68 -8.22 5.72
N THR A 214 -5.91 -8.25 7.02
CA THR A 214 -5.52 -7.15 7.91
C THR A 214 -4.00 -7.15 8.13
N LEU A 215 -3.45 -6.02 8.55
CA LEU A 215 -2.02 -5.93 8.88
C LEU A 215 -1.60 -6.96 9.93
N ASP A 216 -2.47 -7.22 10.92
CA ASP A 216 -2.18 -8.21 11.96
C ASP A 216 -2.17 -9.64 11.41
N GLN A 217 -3.11 -9.97 10.51
CA GLN A 217 -3.09 -11.27 9.81
C GLN A 217 -1.81 -11.41 8.98
N MET A 218 -1.40 -10.36 8.27
CA MET A 218 -0.16 -10.37 7.49
C MET A 218 1.09 -10.56 8.36
N ARG A 219 1.15 -9.92 9.52
CA ARG A 219 2.24 -10.09 10.48
C ARG A 219 2.29 -11.52 11.05
N GLN A 220 1.15 -12.18 11.22
CA GLN A 220 1.12 -13.59 11.67
C GLN A 220 1.70 -14.55 10.63
N LEU A 221 1.69 -14.20 9.34
CA LEU A 221 2.31 -14.98 8.27
C LEU A 221 3.84 -14.83 8.23
N THR A 222 4.40 -13.92 9.00
CA THR A 222 5.84 -13.61 9.06
C THR A 222 6.43 -14.09 10.38
N ARG A 223 7.77 -14.06 10.48
CA ARG A 223 8.54 -14.56 11.62
C ARG A 223 9.18 -13.41 12.38
N THR A 224 9.15 -13.50 13.71
CA THR A 224 9.91 -12.56 14.55
C THR A 224 11.40 -12.86 14.42
N GLN A 225 12.19 -11.84 14.11
CA GLN A 225 13.66 -11.94 14.13
C GLN A 225 14.14 -11.82 15.56
N VAL A 226 15.05 -12.69 15.94
CA VAL A 226 15.64 -12.76 17.28
C VAL A 226 17.15 -12.72 17.15
N VAL A 227 17.78 -11.78 17.85
CA VAL A 227 19.22 -11.75 18.08
C VAL A 227 19.44 -11.86 19.58
N VAL A 228 20.10 -12.90 20.01
CA VAL A 228 20.27 -13.21 21.43
C VAL A 228 21.72 -13.56 21.75
N GLN A 229 22.19 -13.13 22.92
CA GLN A 229 23.40 -13.59 23.55
C GLN A 229 23.07 -14.14 24.94
N THR A 230 23.61 -15.30 25.29
CA THR A 230 23.37 -15.98 26.56
C THR A 230 24.69 -16.29 27.26
N LYS A 231 24.63 -16.63 28.56
CA LYS A 231 25.84 -17.11 29.27
C LYS A 231 26.15 -18.57 28.94
N GLN A 232 25.11 -19.39 28.74
CA GLN A 232 25.24 -20.79 28.39
C GLN A 232 25.16 -20.97 26.85
N THR A 233 25.56 -22.17 26.37
CA THR A 233 25.51 -22.46 24.93
C THR A 233 24.11 -22.42 24.37
N LEU A 234 23.99 -22.07 23.09
CA LEU A 234 22.72 -22.05 22.35
C LEU A 234 22.43 -23.37 21.62
N ASP A 235 23.20 -24.44 21.94
CA ASP A 235 23.03 -25.76 21.34
C ASP A 235 21.59 -26.27 21.53
N GLY A 236 21.01 -26.80 20.44
CA GLY A 236 19.65 -27.32 20.42
C GLY A 236 18.55 -26.27 20.20
N ILE A 237 18.85 -24.98 20.21
CA ILE A 237 17.86 -23.94 19.87
C ILE A 237 17.45 -24.06 18.41
N GLU A 238 18.37 -24.40 17.53
CA GLU A 238 18.13 -24.59 16.09
C GLU A 238 17.14 -25.71 15.78
N THR A 239 16.97 -26.67 16.72
CA THR A 239 16.07 -27.82 16.57
C THR A 239 14.67 -27.58 17.15
N LEU A 240 14.47 -26.47 17.84
CA LEU A 240 13.16 -26.17 18.44
C LEU A 240 12.11 -25.92 17.35
N PRO A 241 10.87 -26.41 17.56
CA PRO A 241 9.78 -26.11 16.64
C PRO A 241 9.59 -24.61 16.43
N GLY A 242 9.49 -24.20 15.17
CA GLY A 242 9.27 -22.80 14.80
C GLY A 242 10.53 -21.93 14.76
N VAL A 243 11.73 -22.49 15.01
CA VAL A 243 13.01 -21.81 14.79
C VAL A 243 13.49 -22.04 13.37
N HIS A 244 13.92 -20.97 12.70
CA HIS A 244 14.36 -20.99 11.30
C HIS A 244 15.60 -20.15 11.11
N GLY A 245 16.47 -20.56 10.20
CA GLY A 245 17.63 -19.79 9.76
C GLY A 245 18.61 -19.45 10.89
N PHE A 246 18.79 -20.37 11.84
CA PHE A 246 19.72 -20.20 12.94
C PHE A 246 21.15 -19.97 12.42
N LYS A 247 21.76 -18.89 12.87
CA LYS A 247 23.14 -18.51 12.54
C LYS A 247 23.84 -18.10 13.83
N ALA A 248 24.79 -18.91 14.27
CA ALA A 248 25.69 -18.55 15.35
C ALA A 248 26.62 -17.41 14.91
N ASP A 249 26.93 -16.51 15.84
CA ASP A 249 27.92 -15.44 15.60
C ASP A 249 29.33 -16.06 15.70
N GLU A 250 30.14 -15.89 14.66
CA GLU A 250 31.50 -16.45 14.62
C GLU A 250 32.50 -15.74 15.54
N GLN A 251 32.18 -14.52 15.96
CA GLN A 251 33.09 -13.65 16.74
C GLN A 251 32.69 -13.56 18.20
N VAL A 252 31.42 -13.81 18.53
CA VAL A 252 30.89 -13.65 19.88
C VAL A 252 30.31 -14.98 20.37
N ALA A 253 30.92 -15.56 21.38
CA ALA A 253 30.44 -16.81 21.96
C ALA A 253 29.01 -16.70 22.48
N ASN A 254 28.23 -17.75 22.28
CA ASN A 254 26.83 -17.89 22.72
C ASN A 254 25.91 -16.77 22.21
N LYS A 255 26.22 -16.22 21.05
CA LYS A 255 25.35 -15.26 20.34
C LYS A 255 24.86 -15.87 19.03
N ALA A 256 23.59 -15.70 18.74
CA ALA A 256 22.98 -16.16 17.51
C ALA A 256 21.87 -15.23 17.03
N ALA A 257 21.60 -15.30 15.74
CA ALA A 257 20.46 -14.68 15.08
C ALA A 257 19.61 -15.76 14.40
N PHE A 258 18.30 -15.70 14.57
CA PHE A 258 17.36 -16.64 13.97
C PHE A 258 15.96 -16.02 13.89
N ALA A 259 15.06 -16.66 13.14
CA ALA A 259 13.66 -16.27 13.04
C ALA A 259 12.78 -17.28 13.80
N VAL A 260 11.70 -16.78 14.41
CA VAL A 260 10.76 -17.61 15.17
C VAL A 260 9.33 -17.40 14.67
N ASP A 261 8.62 -18.50 14.43
CA ASP A 261 7.20 -18.44 14.12
C ASP A 261 6.41 -17.82 15.30
N THR A 262 5.51 -16.90 15.03
CA THR A 262 4.78 -16.12 16.05
C THR A 262 4.09 -17.00 17.09
N ALA A 263 3.54 -18.14 16.69
CA ALA A 263 2.88 -19.10 17.59
C ALA A 263 3.87 -19.80 18.57
N GLN A 264 5.16 -19.87 18.25
CA GLN A 264 6.18 -20.58 19.01
C GLN A 264 7.08 -19.66 19.84
N ILE A 265 6.90 -18.33 19.72
CA ILE A 265 7.80 -17.36 20.36
C ILE A 265 7.88 -17.55 21.89
N GLY A 266 6.75 -17.84 22.56
CA GLY A 266 6.72 -18.07 24.01
C GLY A 266 7.54 -19.28 24.44
N ALA A 267 7.46 -20.39 23.69
CA ALA A 267 8.21 -21.62 23.96
C ALA A 267 9.72 -21.40 23.77
N VAL A 268 10.10 -20.75 22.65
CA VAL A 268 11.52 -20.44 22.36
C VAL A 268 12.08 -19.46 23.40
N MET A 269 11.35 -18.42 23.77
CA MET A 269 11.79 -17.47 24.82
C MET A 269 11.98 -18.17 26.16
N SER A 270 11.12 -19.12 26.54
CA SER A 270 11.26 -19.89 27.77
C SER A 270 12.55 -20.73 27.79
N GLU A 271 12.96 -21.29 26.65
CA GLU A 271 14.24 -22.02 26.54
C GLU A 271 15.45 -21.07 26.59
N LEU A 272 15.36 -19.87 26.00
CA LEU A 272 16.42 -18.87 26.05
C LEU A 272 16.64 -18.35 27.49
N VAL A 273 15.56 -18.13 28.24
CA VAL A 273 15.65 -17.68 29.66
C VAL A 273 16.42 -18.67 30.51
N LYS A 274 16.27 -20.00 30.30
CA LYS A 274 17.04 -21.02 31.02
C LYS A 274 18.55 -20.91 30.77
N ARG A 275 18.97 -20.32 29.66
CA ARG A 275 20.37 -20.14 29.27
C ARG A 275 20.97 -18.80 29.73
N GLU A 276 20.29 -18.10 30.61
CA GLU A 276 20.72 -16.81 31.19
C GLU A 276 21.03 -15.76 30.13
N ILE A 277 19.99 -15.10 29.62
CA ILE A 277 20.07 -14.07 28.57
C ILE A 277 20.96 -12.91 29.04
N VAL A 278 21.95 -12.54 28.25
CA VAL A 278 22.81 -11.36 28.44
C VAL A 278 22.25 -10.19 27.63
N THR A 279 21.95 -10.43 26.35
CA THR A 279 21.30 -9.46 25.46
C THR A 279 20.22 -10.15 24.65
N LEU A 280 19.10 -9.47 24.45
CA LEU A 280 18.00 -9.94 23.61
C LEU A 280 17.47 -8.76 22.82
N GLN A 281 17.46 -8.90 21.51
CA GLN A 281 16.80 -8.01 20.58
C GLN A 281 15.77 -8.80 19.80
N THR A 282 14.53 -8.36 19.81
CA THR A 282 13.47 -8.94 19.00
C THR A 282 12.95 -7.86 18.04
N THR A 283 12.89 -8.19 16.76
CA THR A 283 12.31 -7.31 15.76
C THR A 283 11.00 -7.94 15.31
N PRO A 284 9.86 -7.26 15.53
CA PRO A 284 8.58 -7.74 15.03
C PRO A 284 8.65 -7.95 13.53
N PRO A 285 7.87 -8.89 12.99
CA PRO A 285 7.80 -9.09 11.55
C PRO A 285 7.26 -7.83 10.86
N THR A 286 7.89 -7.48 9.74
CA THR A 286 7.50 -6.36 8.89
C THR A 286 6.77 -6.86 7.63
N LEU A 287 6.02 -5.99 6.97
CA LEU A 287 5.49 -6.30 5.64
C LEU A 287 6.61 -6.53 4.61
N GLU A 288 7.78 -5.94 4.82
CA GLU A 288 8.96 -6.16 3.97
C GLU A 288 9.43 -7.61 4.03
N ASP A 289 9.44 -8.23 5.22
CA ASP A 289 9.79 -9.65 5.38
C ASP A 289 8.80 -10.55 4.65
N LEU A 290 7.50 -10.23 4.73
CA LEU A 290 6.45 -10.93 4.00
C LEU A 290 6.65 -10.80 2.49
N PHE A 291 6.91 -9.58 2.04
CA PHE A 291 7.11 -9.25 0.63
C PHE A 291 8.32 -10.00 0.05
N ILE A 292 9.46 -9.97 0.75
CA ILE A 292 10.68 -10.69 0.38
C ILE A 292 10.42 -12.20 0.30
N ARG A 293 9.62 -12.75 1.22
CA ARG A 293 9.26 -14.19 1.21
C ARG A 293 8.49 -14.55 -0.06
N TYR A 294 7.48 -13.78 -0.45
CA TYR A 294 6.72 -14.03 -1.68
C TYR A 294 7.57 -13.84 -2.95
N TYR A 295 8.63 -13.03 -2.90
CA TYR A 295 9.53 -12.82 -4.03
C TYR A 295 10.62 -13.89 -4.16
N ASN A 296 11.14 -14.40 -3.05
CA ASN A 296 12.24 -15.38 -3.06
C ASN A 296 11.78 -16.83 -3.32
N THR A 297 10.50 -17.17 -3.13
CA THR A 297 9.98 -18.53 -3.32
C THR A 297 10.03 -19.00 -4.78
N GLU A 298 10.10 -18.11 -5.77
CA GLU A 298 10.22 -18.53 -7.19
C GLU A 298 11.66 -18.59 -7.72
N GLY A 299 12.62 -17.95 -7.05
CA GLY A 299 14.04 -18.12 -7.39
C GLY A 299 14.54 -19.56 -7.15
N ALA A 300 13.81 -20.34 -6.33
CA ALA A 300 14.13 -21.74 -6.07
C ALA A 300 13.48 -22.73 -7.07
N GLU A 301 12.32 -22.35 -7.66
CA GLU A 301 11.63 -23.24 -8.62
C GLU A 301 12.12 -23.12 -10.07
N GLU A 302 12.78 -22.01 -10.45
CA GLU A 302 13.38 -21.88 -11.78
C GLU A 302 14.77 -22.50 -11.91
N HIS A 303 15.48 -22.77 -10.82
CA HIS A 303 16.79 -23.45 -10.86
C HIS A 303 16.72 -24.98 -10.93
N ASP A 304 15.55 -25.59 -10.67
CA ASP A 304 15.35 -27.05 -10.77
C ASP A 304 14.80 -27.51 -12.14
N LYS A 305 14.65 -26.60 -13.10
CA LYS A 305 14.13 -26.93 -14.46
C LYS A 305 15.10 -26.65 -15.61
N ASN A 306 16.42 -26.55 -15.35
CA ASN A 306 17.42 -26.54 -16.42
C ASN A 306 18.44 -27.67 -16.26
#